data_e4cc35d6807b5b914d7847064d5b2115
#
_entry.id   e4cc35d6807b5b914d7847064d5b2115
#
_cell.length_a   1.000
_cell.length_b   1.000
_cell.length_c   1.000
_cell.angle_alpha   90.00
_cell.angle_beta   90.00
_cell.angle_gamma   90.00
#
_symmetry.space_group_name_H-M   'P 1'
#
loop_
_entity.id
_entity.type
_entity.pdbx_description
1 polymer ?
#
loop_
_entity_poly.entity_id
_entity_poly.type
_entity_poly.pdbx_seq_one_letter_code
_entity_poly.pdbx_strand_id
1 'polypeptide(L)'
;LASSSKEQELAIKIAGKVENSFKQSLGVTEDGLNKIASVAKKAAAVAAAAFAAVKVGDFISGAVDEYAEFEQAMANTSAIAGASADDYAKLSAAAREAGKATTFTASEAADALGYMALAGWNVEESTAALTPVLKLAEATQADLATTSDQVTDSMSAMGVGIDDLQGYLDVIVTTNNKANTTAADLMDAFIGCG
;
A
#
# COMPACT_ATOMS: atom_id res chain seq x y z
N LEU A 1 19.70 -1.63 38.89
CA LEU A 1 20.77 -1.76 37.86
C LEU A 1 20.68 -3.06 37.03
N ALA A 2 19.95 -4.10 37.48
CA ALA A 2 19.80 -5.39 36.77
C ALA A 2 18.64 -5.40 35.74
N SER A 3 17.72 -4.44 35.79
CA SER A 3 16.59 -4.29 34.86
C SER A 3 17.05 -3.80 33.49
N SER A 4 17.97 -2.83 33.47
CA SER A 4 18.47 -2.20 32.23
C SER A 4 19.19 -3.18 31.29
N SER A 5 19.91 -4.17 31.79
CA SER A 5 20.67 -5.12 30.99
C SER A 5 19.74 -6.16 30.27
N LYS A 6 18.65 -6.56 30.92
CA LYS A 6 17.66 -7.49 30.33
C LYS A 6 16.80 -6.79 29.28
N GLU A 7 16.46 -5.53 29.49
CA GLU A 7 15.74 -4.71 28.51
C GLU A 7 16.59 -4.46 27.26
N GLN A 8 17.89 -4.19 27.44
CA GLN A 8 18.83 -4.05 26.33
C GLN A 8 19.05 -5.38 25.59
N GLU A 9 19.15 -6.51 26.29
CA GLU A 9 19.29 -7.83 25.67
C GLU A 9 18.02 -8.23 24.90
N LEU A 10 16.84 -7.88 25.43
CA LEU A 10 15.56 -8.13 24.75
C LEU A 10 15.42 -7.23 23.51
N ALA A 11 15.79 -5.97 23.60
CA ALA A 11 15.78 -5.03 22.48
C ALA A 11 16.73 -5.48 21.35
N ILE A 12 17.92 -5.98 21.69
CA ILE A 12 18.88 -6.53 20.71
C ILE A 12 18.34 -7.80 20.05
N LYS A 13 17.67 -8.68 20.81
CA LYS A 13 17.05 -9.89 20.26
C LYS A 13 15.85 -9.59 19.35
N ILE A 14 15.04 -8.59 19.70
CA ILE A 14 13.92 -8.15 18.88
C ILE A 14 14.44 -7.47 17.62
N ALA A 15 15.41 -6.58 17.73
CA ALA A 15 16.05 -5.93 16.57
C ALA A 15 16.67 -6.95 15.60
N GLY A 16 17.38 -7.97 16.12
CA GLY A 16 17.97 -9.02 15.30
C GLY A 16 16.93 -9.92 14.62
N LYS A 17 15.76 -10.14 15.23
CA LYS A 17 14.66 -10.89 14.61
C LYS A 17 13.94 -10.08 13.53
N VAL A 18 13.70 -8.80 13.81
CA VAL A 18 13.11 -7.85 12.85
C VAL A 18 14.04 -7.67 11.65
N GLU A 19 15.35 -7.53 11.87
CA GLU A 19 16.33 -7.42 10.79
C GLU A 19 16.34 -8.63 9.85
N ASN A 20 16.25 -9.85 10.38
CA ASN A 20 16.22 -11.06 9.56
C ASN A 20 14.89 -11.24 8.81
N SER A 21 13.76 -10.91 9.43
CA SER A 21 12.45 -10.93 8.77
C SER A 21 12.36 -9.86 7.67
N PHE A 22 12.92 -8.67 7.93
CA PHE A 22 12.99 -7.57 6.98
C PHE A 22 13.88 -7.90 5.77
N LYS A 23 15.03 -8.54 5.98
CA LYS A 23 15.90 -9.05 4.90
C LYS A 23 15.18 -10.08 4.03
N GLN A 24 14.40 -10.97 4.64
CA GLN A 24 13.69 -12.04 3.96
C GLN A 24 12.47 -11.54 3.17
N SER A 25 11.73 -10.56 3.72
CA SER A 25 10.53 -10.00 3.06
C SER A 25 10.85 -9.01 1.92
N LEU A 26 12.02 -8.35 1.95
CA LEU A 26 12.44 -7.45 0.88
C LEU A 26 13.14 -8.17 -0.29
N GLY A 27 13.45 -9.45 -0.19
CA GLY A 27 14.25 -10.16 -1.20
C GLY A 27 15.63 -9.51 -1.46
N VAL A 28 16.11 -8.69 -0.50
CA VAL A 28 17.35 -7.94 -0.64
C VAL A 28 18.51 -8.84 -0.21
N THR A 29 19.41 -9.15 -1.13
CA THR A 29 20.65 -9.85 -0.84
C THR A 29 21.56 -8.99 0.05
N GLU A 30 22.47 -9.62 0.81
CA GLU A 30 23.48 -8.90 1.64
C GLU A 30 24.25 -7.83 0.84
N ASP A 31 24.50 -8.07 -0.45
CA ASP A 31 25.13 -7.10 -1.35
C ASP A 31 24.25 -5.87 -1.61
N GLY A 32 22.94 -6.02 -1.68
CA GLY A 32 22.00 -4.90 -1.81
C GLY A 32 21.98 -4.02 -0.56
N LEU A 33 21.97 -4.64 0.63
CA LEU A 33 22.05 -3.93 1.91
C LEU A 33 23.40 -3.21 2.10
N ASN A 34 24.50 -3.83 1.71
CA ASN A 34 25.82 -3.21 1.77
C ASN A 34 25.94 -2.03 0.80
N LYS A 35 25.31 -2.10 -0.38
CA LYS A 35 25.22 -0.97 -1.31
C LYS A 35 24.39 0.17 -0.74
N ILE A 36 23.23 -0.11 -0.16
CA ILE A 36 22.39 0.89 0.52
C ILE A 36 23.15 1.50 1.70
N ALA A 37 23.82 0.70 2.53
CA ALA A 37 24.61 1.19 3.64
C ALA A 37 25.83 2.04 3.17
N SER A 38 26.44 1.69 2.05
CA SER A 38 27.56 2.46 1.47
C SER A 38 27.09 3.78 0.87
N VAL A 39 25.93 3.80 0.22
CA VAL A 39 25.29 5.03 -0.29
C VAL A 39 24.84 5.90 0.87
N ALA A 40 24.21 5.32 1.89
CA ALA A 40 23.83 6.04 3.11
C ALA A 40 25.03 6.63 3.85
N LYS A 41 26.16 5.90 3.95
CA LYS A 41 27.41 6.42 4.51
C LYS A 41 28.02 7.56 3.68
N LYS A 42 27.96 7.49 2.36
CA LYS A 42 28.41 8.57 1.47
C LYS A 42 27.50 9.78 1.52
N ALA A 43 26.18 9.57 1.57
CA ALA A 43 25.21 10.64 1.77
C ALA A 43 25.33 11.29 3.16
N ALA A 44 25.58 10.49 4.21
CA ALA A 44 25.82 10.99 5.56
C ALA A 44 27.12 11.81 5.67
N ALA A 45 28.14 11.48 4.91
CA ALA A 45 29.39 12.27 4.88
C ALA A 45 29.20 13.65 4.22
N VAL A 46 28.26 13.76 3.27
CA VAL A 46 27.90 15.04 2.61
C VAL A 46 26.84 15.82 3.41
N ALA A 47 25.98 15.12 4.14
CA ALA A 47 24.89 15.68 4.92
C ALA A 47 25.20 15.85 6.41
N ALA A 48 26.42 15.53 6.87
CA ALA A 48 26.80 15.53 8.30
C ALA A 48 26.57 16.90 9.01
N ALA A 49 26.48 17.99 8.27
CA ALA A 49 26.14 19.30 8.82
C ALA A 49 24.61 19.55 8.94
N ALA A 50 23.78 18.84 8.17
CA ALA A 50 22.33 19.01 8.18
C ALA A 50 21.59 17.90 8.95
N PHE A 51 22.19 16.72 9.08
CA PHE A 51 21.57 15.53 9.71
C PHE A 51 21.93 15.33 11.19
N ALA A 52 22.68 16.22 11.81
CA ALA A 52 22.97 16.16 13.25
C ALA A 52 21.72 16.27 14.16
N ALA A 53 20.55 16.50 13.60
CA ALA A 53 19.28 16.64 14.34
C ALA A 53 18.27 15.49 14.11
N VAL A 54 18.48 14.61 13.11
CA VAL A 54 17.58 13.46 12.90
C VAL A 54 18.15 12.26 13.64
N LYS A 55 17.58 11.94 14.78
CA LYS A 55 17.94 10.75 15.56
C LYS A 55 17.69 9.52 14.70
N VAL A 56 18.72 8.72 14.45
CA VAL A 56 18.63 7.42 13.75
C VAL A 56 17.55 6.53 14.39
N GLY A 57 17.29 6.69 15.69
CA GLY A 57 16.22 6.02 16.42
C GLY A 57 14.82 6.36 15.88
N ASP A 58 14.56 7.62 15.55
CA ASP A 58 13.25 8.06 15.05
C ASP A 58 13.00 7.54 13.61
N PHE A 59 14.04 7.42 12.81
CA PHE A 59 13.95 6.82 11.47
C PHE A 59 13.70 5.30 11.51
N ILE A 60 14.36 4.58 12.42
CA ILE A 60 14.17 3.13 12.57
C ILE A 60 12.77 2.84 13.16
N SER A 61 12.30 3.62 14.13
CA SER A 61 10.96 3.44 14.69
C SER A 61 9.89 3.70 13.63
N GLY A 62 9.99 4.76 12.83
CA GLY A 62 9.06 5.04 11.75
C GLY A 62 8.98 3.91 10.71
N ALA A 63 10.13 3.35 10.31
CA ALA A 63 10.15 2.22 9.38
C ALA A 63 9.57 0.92 9.97
N VAL A 64 9.68 0.71 11.29
CA VAL A 64 9.08 -0.43 11.99
C VAL A 64 7.56 -0.24 12.09
N ASP A 65 7.11 0.98 12.37
CA ASP A 65 5.70 1.31 12.49
C ASP A 65 4.99 1.15 11.12
N GLU A 66 5.57 1.69 10.04
CA GLU A 66 5.04 1.51 8.68
C GLU A 66 4.97 0.03 8.26
N TYR A 67 5.98 -0.76 8.65
CA TYR A 67 5.96 -2.20 8.38
C TYR A 67 4.85 -2.91 9.17
N ALA A 68 4.68 -2.56 10.43
CA ALA A 68 3.63 -3.14 11.28
C ALA A 68 2.23 -2.78 10.77
N GLU A 69 2.02 -1.55 10.30
CA GLU A 69 0.77 -1.10 9.66
C GLU A 69 0.50 -1.89 8.38
N PHE A 70 1.52 -2.06 7.53
CA PHE A 70 1.38 -2.85 6.31
C PHE A 70 1.01 -4.31 6.60
N GLU A 71 1.70 -4.97 7.53
CA GLU A 71 1.40 -6.36 7.89
C GLU A 71 -0.01 -6.49 8.50
N GLN A 72 -0.47 -5.50 9.27
CA GLN A 72 -1.83 -5.49 9.81
C GLN A 72 -2.87 -5.32 8.71
N ALA A 73 -2.66 -4.37 7.78
CA ALA A 73 -3.54 -4.17 6.63
C ALA A 73 -3.62 -5.43 5.76
N MET A 74 -2.47 -6.05 5.47
CA MET A 74 -2.41 -7.30 4.71
C MET A 74 -3.08 -8.47 5.43
N ALA A 75 -2.94 -8.59 6.76
CA ALA A 75 -3.60 -9.62 7.54
C ALA A 75 -5.13 -9.47 7.47
N ASN A 76 -5.64 -8.24 7.60
CA ASN A 76 -7.05 -7.93 7.48
C ASN A 76 -7.58 -8.26 6.07
N THR A 77 -6.91 -7.77 5.04
CA THR A 77 -7.24 -8.03 3.63
C THR A 77 -7.25 -9.51 3.29
N SER A 78 -6.23 -10.24 3.74
CA SER A 78 -6.14 -11.70 3.56
C SER A 78 -7.29 -12.45 4.24
N ALA A 79 -7.67 -12.01 5.44
CA ALA A 79 -8.80 -12.61 6.16
C ALA A 79 -10.12 -12.35 5.45
N ILE A 80 -10.34 -11.14 4.93
CA ILE A 80 -11.54 -10.78 4.16
C ILE A 80 -11.61 -11.57 2.85
N ALA A 81 -10.51 -11.63 2.10
CA ALA A 81 -10.42 -12.35 0.83
C ALA A 81 -10.43 -13.88 0.97
N GLY A 82 -10.28 -14.42 2.18
CA GLY A 82 -10.07 -15.85 2.39
C GLY A 82 -8.81 -16.38 1.69
N ALA A 83 -7.78 -15.54 1.62
CA ALA A 83 -6.61 -15.75 0.79
C ALA A 83 -5.74 -16.94 1.27
N SER A 84 -5.29 -17.75 0.33
CA SER A 84 -4.25 -18.77 0.57
C SER A 84 -2.88 -18.07 0.80
N ALA A 85 -1.85 -18.84 1.16
CA ALA A 85 -0.49 -18.32 1.30
C ALA A 85 0.06 -17.75 -0.03
N ASP A 86 -0.28 -18.37 -1.16
CA ASP A 86 0.12 -17.91 -2.49
C ASP A 86 -0.65 -16.62 -2.86
N ASP A 87 -1.92 -16.53 -2.53
CA ASP A 87 -2.73 -15.33 -2.75
C ASP A 87 -2.26 -14.17 -1.88
N TYR A 88 -1.90 -14.42 -0.62
CA TYR A 88 -1.27 -13.42 0.24
C TYR A 88 0.01 -12.85 -0.40
N ALA A 89 0.84 -13.71 -0.97
CA ALA A 89 2.07 -13.26 -1.64
C ALA A 89 1.76 -12.38 -2.85
N LYS A 90 0.74 -12.72 -3.66
CA LYS A 90 0.30 -11.90 -4.81
C LYS A 90 -0.26 -10.55 -4.36
N LEU A 91 -1.18 -10.54 -3.39
CA LEU A 91 -1.77 -9.32 -2.83
C LEU A 91 -0.70 -8.40 -2.24
N SER A 92 0.22 -8.95 -1.44
CA SER A 92 1.32 -8.20 -0.82
C SER A 92 2.27 -7.59 -1.87
N ALA A 93 2.59 -8.34 -2.93
CA ALA A 93 3.41 -7.83 -4.03
C ALA A 93 2.69 -6.70 -4.78
N ALA A 94 1.40 -6.86 -5.07
CA ALA A 94 0.60 -5.85 -5.75
C ALA A 94 0.48 -4.56 -4.92
N ALA A 95 0.21 -4.65 -3.62
CA ALA A 95 0.11 -3.50 -2.72
C ALA A 95 1.44 -2.72 -2.64
N ARG A 96 2.57 -3.43 -2.52
CA ARG A 96 3.90 -2.80 -2.51
C ARG A 96 4.25 -2.13 -3.83
N GLU A 97 3.88 -2.73 -4.97
CA GLU A 97 4.14 -2.16 -6.28
C GLU A 97 3.25 -0.94 -6.53
N ALA A 98 1.98 -1.01 -6.14
CA ALA A 98 1.05 0.10 -6.24
C ALA A 98 1.49 1.29 -5.37
N GLY A 99 1.97 1.05 -4.14
CA GLY A 99 2.55 2.08 -3.28
C GLY A 99 3.81 2.73 -3.84
N LYS A 100 4.58 2.05 -4.70
CA LYS A 100 5.72 2.67 -5.42
C LYS A 100 5.28 3.46 -6.64
N ALA A 101 4.15 3.10 -7.25
CA ALA A 101 3.67 3.67 -8.52
C ALA A 101 2.71 4.85 -8.34
N THR A 102 2.28 5.12 -7.11
CA THR A 102 1.31 6.17 -6.76
C THR A 102 1.77 6.96 -5.54
N THR A 103 1.02 7.97 -5.13
CA THR A 103 1.28 8.76 -3.91
C THR A 103 0.82 8.06 -2.63
N PHE A 104 0.11 6.95 -2.75
CA PHE A 104 -0.37 6.16 -1.61
C PHE A 104 0.71 5.23 -1.06
N THR A 105 0.62 4.93 0.23
CA THR A 105 1.50 3.95 0.90
C THR A 105 1.11 2.52 0.52
N ALA A 106 2.00 1.57 0.77
CA ALA A 106 1.69 0.15 0.59
C ALA A 106 0.57 -0.31 1.54
N SER A 107 0.46 0.28 2.75
CA SER A 107 -0.61 -0.01 3.71
C SER A 107 -1.96 0.44 3.18
N GLU A 108 -2.07 1.67 2.67
CA GLU A 108 -3.29 2.17 2.04
C GLU A 108 -3.68 1.35 0.80
N ALA A 109 -2.70 0.92 0.00
CA ALA A 109 -2.95 0.02 -1.12
C ALA A 109 -3.44 -1.37 -0.67
N ALA A 110 -2.96 -1.89 0.45
CA ALA A 110 -3.45 -3.12 1.05
C ALA A 110 -4.90 -2.98 1.56
N ASP A 111 -5.24 -1.84 2.17
CA ASP A 111 -6.61 -1.55 2.58
C ASP A 111 -7.57 -1.46 1.38
N ALA A 112 -7.13 -0.83 0.27
CA ALA A 112 -7.91 -0.79 -0.98
C ALA A 112 -8.21 -2.19 -1.53
N LEU A 113 -7.25 -3.13 -1.47
CA LEU A 113 -7.49 -4.54 -1.80
C LEU A 113 -8.55 -5.17 -0.88
N GLY A 114 -8.57 -4.77 0.39
CA GLY A 114 -9.60 -5.21 1.36
C GLY A 114 -11.00 -4.76 0.94
N TYR A 115 -11.19 -3.53 0.48
CA TYR A 115 -12.47 -3.03 -0.05
C TYR A 115 -12.91 -3.80 -1.29
N MET A 116 -11.98 -4.07 -2.22
CA MET A 116 -12.27 -4.88 -3.41
C MET A 116 -12.70 -6.31 -3.04
N ALA A 117 -12.05 -6.92 -2.04
CA ALA A 117 -12.42 -8.23 -1.53
C ALA A 117 -13.80 -8.23 -0.85
N LEU A 118 -14.16 -7.16 -0.11
CA LEU A 118 -15.51 -6.98 0.47
C LEU A 118 -16.57 -6.88 -0.62
N ALA A 119 -16.28 -6.26 -1.75
CA ALA A 119 -17.16 -6.21 -2.91
C ALA A 119 -17.26 -7.54 -3.67
N GLY A 120 -16.52 -8.56 -3.23
CA GLY A 120 -16.56 -9.91 -3.79
C GLY A 120 -15.61 -10.15 -4.95
N TRP A 121 -14.68 -9.23 -5.22
CA TRP A 121 -13.67 -9.42 -6.24
C TRP A 121 -12.63 -10.46 -5.78
N ASN A 122 -12.25 -11.33 -6.70
CA ASN A 122 -11.20 -12.31 -6.42
C ASN A 122 -9.80 -11.67 -6.46
N VAL A 123 -8.77 -12.45 -6.12
CA VAL A 123 -7.39 -11.98 -6.00
C VAL A 123 -6.85 -11.43 -7.34
N GLU A 124 -7.14 -12.10 -8.44
CA GLU A 124 -6.73 -11.70 -9.78
C GLU A 124 -7.39 -10.37 -10.19
N GLU A 125 -8.69 -10.23 -9.97
CA GLU A 125 -9.44 -9.00 -10.24
C GLU A 125 -8.94 -7.84 -9.39
N SER A 126 -8.81 -8.06 -8.07
CA SER A 126 -8.35 -7.04 -7.12
C SER A 126 -6.93 -6.56 -7.45
N THR A 127 -6.01 -7.47 -7.75
CA THR A 127 -4.62 -7.09 -8.09
C THR A 127 -4.52 -6.37 -9.42
N ALA A 128 -5.35 -6.73 -10.41
CA ALA A 128 -5.40 -6.05 -11.71
C ALA A 128 -5.98 -4.62 -11.58
N ALA A 129 -6.99 -4.44 -10.72
CA ALA A 129 -7.67 -3.16 -10.53
C ALA A 129 -6.91 -2.20 -9.63
N LEU A 130 -6.08 -2.68 -8.72
CA LEU A 130 -5.49 -1.88 -7.64
C LEU A 130 -4.83 -0.60 -8.16
N THR A 131 -3.82 -0.72 -9.02
CA THR A 131 -3.09 0.48 -9.51
C THR A 131 -3.97 1.43 -10.31
N PRO A 132 -4.86 0.99 -11.23
CA PRO A 132 -5.84 1.86 -11.88
C PRO A 132 -6.74 2.63 -10.91
N VAL A 133 -7.26 1.97 -9.87
CA VAL A 133 -8.14 2.61 -8.87
C VAL A 133 -7.39 3.62 -8.02
N LEU A 134 -6.17 3.29 -7.58
CA LEU A 134 -5.32 4.24 -6.86
C LEU A 134 -5.03 5.49 -7.71
N LYS A 135 -4.74 5.32 -8.99
CA LYS A 135 -4.53 6.44 -9.92
C LYS A 135 -5.79 7.28 -10.13
N LEU A 136 -6.98 6.68 -10.11
CA LEU A 136 -8.22 7.42 -10.13
C LEU A 136 -8.34 8.31 -8.88
N ALA A 137 -8.16 7.73 -7.68
CA ALA A 137 -8.20 8.47 -6.42
C ALA A 137 -7.19 9.63 -6.40
N GLU A 138 -5.96 9.38 -6.87
CA GLU A 138 -4.92 10.40 -7.00
C GLU A 138 -5.31 11.51 -7.98
N ALA A 139 -5.80 11.17 -9.17
CA ALA A 139 -6.19 12.12 -10.22
C ALA A 139 -7.39 12.99 -9.81
N THR A 140 -8.31 12.46 -9.03
CA THR A 140 -9.51 13.15 -8.55
C THR A 140 -9.36 13.76 -7.17
N GLN A 141 -8.23 13.53 -6.50
CA GLN A 141 -7.96 13.92 -5.11
C GLN A 141 -9.03 13.41 -4.13
N ALA A 142 -9.59 12.25 -4.43
CA ALA A 142 -10.62 11.62 -3.65
C ALA A 142 -10.03 10.70 -2.57
N ASP A 143 -10.82 10.42 -1.53
CA ASP A 143 -10.48 9.44 -0.52
C ASP A 143 -10.40 8.04 -1.14
N LEU A 144 -9.33 7.29 -0.83
CA LEU A 144 -9.04 6.00 -1.47
C LEU A 144 -10.08 4.93 -1.10
N ALA A 145 -10.49 4.88 0.17
CA ALA A 145 -11.49 3.92 0.62
C ALA A 145 -12.81 4.12 -0.12
N THR A 146 -13.28 5.38 -0.14
CA THR A 146 -14.50 5.78 -0.85
C THR A 146 -14.37 5.50 -2.35
N THR A 147 -13.24 5.83 -2.97
CA THR A 147 -13.02 5.59 -4.41
C THR A 147 -13.05 4.09 -4.73
N SER A 148 -12.41 3.26 -3.91
CA SER A 148 -12.38 1.81 -4.12
C SER A 148 -13.79 1.21 -4.03
N ASP A 149 -14.57 1.60 -3.04
CA ASP A 149 -15.95 1.18 -2.82
C ASP A 149 -16.85 1.62 -3.99
N GLN A 150 -16.81 2.90 -4.35
CA GLN A 150 -17.59 3.44 -5.46
C GLN A 150 -17.25 2.82 -6.83
N VAL A 151 -15.97 2.52 -7.08
CA VAL A 151 -15.58 1.84 -8.33
C VAL A 151 -16.16 0.44 -8.37
N THR A 152 -16.02 -0.34 -7.32
CA THR A 152 -16.55 -1.71 -7.29
C THR A 152 -18.07 -1.73 -7.41
N ASP A 153 -18.78 -0.86 -6.69
CA ASP A 153 -20.23 -0.79 -6.67
C ASP A 153 -20.78 -0.30 -8.01
N SER A 154 -20.22 0.78 -8.57
CA SER A 154 -20.68 1.33 -9.84
C SER A 154 -20.41 0.40 -11.02
N MET A 155 -19.26 -0.28 -11.04
CA MET A 155 -18.98 -1.31 -12.04
C MET A 155 -19.96 -2.47 -11.94
N SER A 156 -20.26 -2.92 -10.72
CA SER A 156 -21.25 -3.98 -10.46
C SER A 156 -22.63 -3.56 -10.94
N ALA A 157 -23.08 -2.35 -10.59
CA ALA A 157 -24.37 -1.81 -11.00
C ALA A 157 -24.50 -1.69 -12.51
N MET A 158 -23.44 -1.26 -13.19
CA MET A 158 -23.43 -1.10 -14.66
C MET A 158 -23.13 -2.40 -15.42
N GLY A 159 -22.82 -3.51 -14.73
CA GLY A 159 -22.42 -4.77 -15.34
C GLY A 159 -21.09 -4.69 -16.08
N VAL A 160 -20.18 -3.80 -15.67
CA VAL A 160 -18.85 -3.62 -16.25
C VAL A 160 -17.89 -4.65 -15.63
N GLY A 161 -17.28 -5.48 -16.50
CA GLY A 161 -16.27 -6.46 -16.07
C GLY A 161 -14.88 -5.85 -15.88
N ILE A 162 -14.00 -6.60 -15.21
CA ILE A 162 -12.63 -6.16 -14.92
C ILE A 162 -11.82 -5.86 -16.20
N ASP A 163 -12.09 -6.56 -17.29
CA ASP A 163 -11.42 -6.36 -18.59
C ASP A 163 -11.71 -4.97 -19.18
N ASP A 164 -12.84 -4.37 -18.85
CA ASP A 164 -13.27 -3.05 -19.29
C ASP A 164 -12.92 -1.92 -18.28
N LEU A 165 -12.32 -2.26 -17.14
CA LEU A 165 -12.01 -1.33 -16.04
C LEU A 165 -11.30 -0.07 -16.54
N GLN A 166 -10.24 -0.20 -17.33
CA GLN A 166 -9.46 0.95 -17.79
C GLN A 166 -10.32 1.93 -18.60
N GLY A 167 -11.13 1.40 -19.53
CA GLY A 167 -12.06 2.22 -20.31
C GLY A 167 -13.12 2.91 -19.44
N TYR A 168 -13.63 2.21 -18.44
CA TYR A 168 -14.57 2.75 -17.46
C TYR A 168 -13.94 3.92 -16.66
N LEU A 169 -12.74 3.72 -16.11
CA LEU A 169 -12.05 4.76 -15.33
C LEU A 169 -11.67 5.97 -16.19
N ASP A 170 -11.30 5.77 -17.45
CA ASP A 170 -11.01 6.85 -18.39
C ASP A 170 -12.25 7.74 -18.64
N VAL A 171 -13.44 7.13 -18.72
CA VAL A 171 -14.72 7.88 -18.81
C VAL A 171 -14.95 8.69 -17.54
N ILE A 172 -14.76 8.11 -16.35
CA ILE A 172 -14.92 8.79 -15.06
C ILE A 172 -13.99 10.00 -14.98
N VAL A 173 -12.69 9.81 -15.22
CA VAL A 173 -11.68 10.90 -15.15
C VAL A 173 -11.97 11.98 -16.20
N THR A 174 -12.31 11.58 -17.43
CA THR A 174 -12.60 12.52 -18.51
C THR A 174 -13.83 13.36 -18.18
N THR A 175 -14.87 12.76 -17.62
CA THR A 175 -16.10 13.45 -17.24
C THR A 175 -15.85 14.38 -16.04
N ASN A 176 -15.14 13.91 -15.02
CA ASN A 176 -14.74 14.74 -13.89
C ASN A 176 -14.00 16.02 -14.34
N ASN A 177 -13.12 15.89 -15.33
CA ASN A 177 -12.30 17.02 -15.81
C ASN A 177 -13.04 17.96 -16.77
N LYS A 178 -14.11 17.52 -17.43
CA LYS A 178 -14.80 18.28 -18.50
C LYS A 178 -16.21 18.71 -18.14
N ALA A 179 -16.85 18.06 -17.16
CA ALA A 179 -18.19 18.40 -16.71
C ALA A 179 -18.16 19.08 -15.33
N ASN A 180 -19.24 19.72 -14.97
CA ASN A 180 -19.41 20.28 -13.62
C ASN A 180 -19.97 19.20 -12.67
N THR A 181 -19.23 18.10 -12.53
CA THR A 181 -19.54 16.96 -11.67
C THR A 181 -18.25 16.35 -11.15
N THR A 182 -18.31 15.66 -10.03
CA THR A 182 -17.17 14.92 -9.49
C THR A 182 -17.18 13.46 -9.95
N ALA A 183 -16.05 12.78 -9.86
CA ALA A 183 -15.97 11.34 -10.10
C ALA A 183 -16.92 10.57 -9.16
N ALA A 184 -17.00 10.98 -7.90
CA ALA A 184 -17.88 10.41 -6.90
C ALA A 184 -19.36 10.57 -7.30
N ASP A 185 -19.82 11.79 -7.62
CA ASP A 185 -21.20 12.03 -8.04
C ASP A 185 -21.60 11.21 -9.27
N LEU A 186 -20.64 11.03 -10.20
CA LEU A 186 -20.89 10.24 -11.41
C LEU A 186 -21.03 8.75 -11.09
N MET A 187 -20.16 8.21 -10.24
CA MET A 187 -20.23 6.81 -9.81
C MET A 187 -21.48 6.55 -8.98
N ASP A 188 -21.88 7.47 -8.08
CA ASP A 188 -23.12 7.40 -7.30
C ASP A 188 -24.35 7.41 -8.23
N ALA A 189 -24.31 8.20 -9.29
CA ALA A 189 -25.38 8.18 -10.29
C ALA A 189 -25.49 6.83 -11.01
N PHE A 190 -24.36 6.19 -11.34
CA PHE A 190 -24.33 4.85 -11.94
C PHE A 190 -24.85 3.78 -10.97
N ILE A 191 -24.49 3.84 -9.70
CA ILE A 191 -25.01 2.96 -8.65
C ILE A 191 -26.54 3.12 -8.54
N GLY A 192 -27.05 4.36 -8.62
CA GLY A 192 -28.48 4.65 -8.54
C GLY A 192 -29.29 4.25 -9.79
N CYS A 193 -28.63 3.99 -10.92
CA CYS A 193 -29.30 3.59 -12.18
C CYS A 193 -29.26 2.08 -12.45
N GLY A 194 -28.39 1.33 -11.80
CA GLY A 194 -28.23 -0.12 -11.94
C GLY A 194 -29.05 -0.85 -10.90
#